data_360ba25af43b2f60b5f3122526ce4339
#
_entry.id   360ba25af43b2f60b5f3122526ce4339
#
_cell.length_a   1.000
_cell.length_b   1.000
_cell.length_c   1.000
_cell.angle_alpha   90.00
_cell.angle_beta   90.00
_cell.angle_gamma   90.00
#
_symmetry.space_group_name_H-M   'P 1'
#
loop_
_entity.id
_entity.type
_entity.pdbx_description
1 polymer ?
#
loop_
_entity_poly.entity_id
_entity_poly.type
_entity_poly.pdbx_seq_one_letter_code
_entity_poly.pdbx_strand_id
1 'polypeptide(L)'
;MNNRLQVALAQQSDAPAIWNILQAEIEVMRHAGRNQWQNGYPNPQTVASDIEKGQGRVLWLGTEVVGYCALITSGDPCYNHIWDGNWLTSSLAADCRYAVVHRIGIHPQHTGKGFAAAFLQMLMAEAAGMGFESMRIDTNFDNAQMLHILPKLGFTRCGKVMVKDGERLAFEKLLNTPSQKENNT
;
A
#
# COMPACT_ATOMS: atom_id res chain seq x y z
N MET A 1 -4.81 13.01 -25.50
CA MET A 1 -5.27 12.08 -24.43
C MET A 1 -4.58 12.46 -23.13
N ASN A 2 -5.31 12.57 -22.05
CA ASN A 2 -4.75 13.04 -20.77
C ASN A 2 -3.92 11.90 -20.13
N ASN A 3 -2.59 11.96 -20.26
CA ASN A 3 -1.64 10.94 -19.73
C ASN A 3 -1.32 11.17 -18.25
N ARG A 4 -2.28 11.73 -17.48
CA ARG A 4 -2.09 12.03 -16.06
C ARG A 4 -2.46 10.82 -15.22
N LEU A 5 -1.60 10.48 -14.25
CA LEU A 5 -1.93 9.50 -13.22
C LEU A 5 -3.00 10.06 -12.27
N GLN A 6 -3.96 9.22 -11.91
CA GLN A 6 -5.02 9.55 -10.96
C GLN A 6 -5.30 8.35 -10.05
N VAL A 7 -5.53 8.60 -8.77
CA VAL A 7 -5.99 7.58 -7.82
C VAL A 7 -7.49 7.72 -7.63
N ALA A 8 -8.19 6.61 -7.62
CA ALA A 8 -9.61 6.54 -7.33
C ALA A 8 -9.95 5.35 -6.43
N LEU A 9 -11.08 5.45 -5.73
CA LEU A 9 -11.67 4.31 -5.03
C LEU A 9 -12.04 3.22 -6.06
N ALA A 10 -11.59 1.99 -5.80
CA ALA A 10 -11.89 0.85 -6.67
C ALA A 10 -13.39 0.55 -6.67
N GLN A 11 -13.95 0.30 -7.84
CA GLN A 11 -15.34 -0.09 -8.04
C GLN A 11 -15.43 -1.55 -8.47
N GLN A 12 -16.60 -2.16 -8.34
CA GLN A 12 -16.80 -3.55 -8.75
C GLN A 12 -16.49 -3.79 -10.23
N SER A 13 -16.70 -2.79 -11.08
CA SER A 13 -16.32 -2.83 -12.51
C SER A 13 -14.81 -2.93 -12.73
N ASP A 14 -13.99 -2.52 -11.77
CA ASP A 14 -12.53 -2.54 -11.88
C ASP A 14 -11.93 -3.89 -11.49
N ALA A 15 -12.71 -4.76 -10.83
CA ALA A 15 -12.25 -6.03 -10.29
C ALA A 15 -11.50 -6.92 -11.32
N PRO A 16 -11.94 -7.05 -12.59
CA PRO A 16 -11.19 -7.81 -13.59
C PRO A 16 -9.81 -7.21 -13.88
N ALA A 17 -9.70 -5.87 -14.02
CA ALA A 17 -8.44 -5.19 -14.28
C ALA A 17 -7.49 -5.30 -13.06
N ILE A 18 -8.02 -5.12 -11.86
CA ILE A 18 -7.29 -5.31 -10.60
C ILE A 18 -6.73 -6.73 -10.51
N TRP A 19 -7.57 -7.74 -10.77
CA TRP A 19 -7.14 -9.13 -10.72
C TRP A 19 -6.04 -9.42 -11.74
N ASN A 20 -6.14 -8.91 -12.97
CA ASN A 20 -5.10 -9.04 -13.98
C ASN A 20 -3.75 -8.49 -13.49
N ILE A 21 -3.75 -7.34 -12.80
CA ILE A 21 -2.53 -6.75 -12.24
C ILE A 21 -1.93 -7.66 -11.17
N LEU A 22 -2.74 -8.08 -10.19
CA LEU A 22 -2.28 -8.92 -9.08
C LEU A 22 -1.80 -10.29 -9.56
N GLN A 23 -2.53 -10.91 -10.50
CA GLN A 23 -2.13 -12.18 -11.10
C GLN A 23 -0.79 -12.07 -11.83
N ALA A 24 -0.59 -11.00 -12.60
CA ALA A 24 0.68 -10.76 -13.28
C ALA A 24 1.84 -10.57 -12.29
N GLU A 25 1.63 -9.85 -11.19
CA GLU A 25 2.64 -9.69 -10.12
C GLU A 25 2.95 -11.02 -9.40
N ILE A 26 1.93 -11.85 -9.13
CA ILE A 26 2.10 -13.20 -8.58
C ILE A 26 3.01 -14.03 -9.48
N GLU A 27 2.78 -14.00 -10.81
CA GLU A 27 3.60 -14.70 -11.79
C GLU A 27 5.04 -14.17 -11.84
N VAL A 28 5.24 -12.85 -11.81
CA VAL A 28 6.58 -12.23 -11.75
C VAL A 28 7.32 -12.71 -10.49
N MET A 29 6.66 -12.72 -9.33
CA MET A 29 7.24 -13.20 -8.09
C MET A 29 7.59 -14.68 -8.16
N ARG A 30 6.72 -15.50 -8.74
CA ARG A 30 6.95 -16.94 -8.93
C ARG A 30 8.17 -17.22 -9.82
N HIS A 31 8.28 -16.53 -10.95
CA HIS A 31 9.43 -16.67 -11.85
C HIS A 31 10.75 -16.19 -11.23
N ALA A 32 10.67 -15.24 -10.30
CA ALA A 32 11.83 -14.79 -9.53
C ALA A 32 12.17 -15.70 -8.34
N GLY A 33 11.47 -16.81 -8.14
CA GLY A 33 11.69 -17.76 -7.03
C GLY A 33 11.26 -17.20 -5.66
N ARG A 34 10.40 -16.19 -5.63
CA ARG A 34 9.92 -15.57 -4.38
C ARG A 34 8.71 -16.32 -3.85
N ASN A 35 8.63 -16.46 -2.53
CA ASN A 35 7.51 -17.13 -1.86
C ASN A 35 6.32 -16.22 -1.58
N GLN A 36 6.47 -14.89 -1.72
CA GLN A 36 5.39 -13.95 -1.48
C GLN A 36 4.25 -14.19 -2.48
N TRP A 37 3.00 -14.24 -1.97
CA TRP A 37 1.77 -14.42 -2.75
C TRP A 37 1.65 -15.78 -3.47
N GLN A 38 2.39 -16.80 -3.07
CA GLN A 38 2.37 -18.12 -3.73
C GLN A 38 1.38 -19.12 -3.09
N ASN A 39 0.72 -18.76 -1.97
CA ASN A 39 -0.17 -19.63 -1.20
C ASN A 39 -1.67 -19.35 -1.46
N GLY A 40 -2.04 -18.97 -2.70
CA GLY A 40 -3.43 -18.65 -3.07
C GLY A 40 -3.95 -17.32 -2.52
N TYR A 41 -3.07 -16.45 -2.06
CA TYR A 41 -3.34 -15.09 -1.62
C TYR A 41 -2.33 -14.11 -2.27
N PRO A 42 -2.79 -12.91 -2.75
CA PRO A 42 -4.20 -12.51 -2.92
C PRO A 42 -4.94 -13.33 -3.97
N ASN A 43 -6.27 -13.23 -3.99
CA ASN A 43 -7.16 -13.92 -4.94
C ASN A 43 -8.36 -13.01 -5.30
N PRO A 44 -9.23 -13.40 -6.25
CA PRO A 44 -10.39 -12.58 -6.62
C PRO A 44 -11.32 -12.23 -5.45
N GLN A 45 -11.46 -13.13 -4.47
CA GLN A 45 -12.27 -12.89 -3.27
C GLN A 45 -11.63 -11.80 -2.38
N THR A 46 -10.31 -11.75 -2.33
CA THR A 46 -9.59 -10.67 -1.64
C THR A 46 -9.90 -9.32 -2.29
N VAL A 47 -9.87 -9.24 -3.63
CA VAL A 47 -10.20 -8.02 -4.37
C VAL A 47 -11.64 -7.59 -4.11
N ALA A 48 -12.59 -8.53 -4.19
CA ALA A 48 -14.00 -8.25 -3.91
C ALA A 48 -14.20 -7.71 -2.48
N SER A 49 -13.55 -8.32 -1.49
CA SER A 49 -13.59 -7.87 -0.08
C SER A 49 -13.00 -6.48 0.10
N ASP A 50 -11.87 -6.16 -0.56
CA ASP A 50 -11.25 -4.83 -0.50
C ASP A 50 -12.18 -3.75 -1.10
N ILE A 51 -12.86 -4.06 -2.20
CA ILE A 51 -13.83 -3.16 -2.84
C ILE A 51 -15.04 -2.95 -1.93
N GLU A 52 -15.63 -4.02 -1.40
CA GLU A 52 -16.79 -3.98 -0.52
C GLU A 52 -16.52 -3.14 0.74
N LYS A 53 -15.30 -3.26 1.30
CA LYS A 53 -14.87 -2.49 2.47
C LYS A 53 -14.44 -1.05 2.15
N GLY A 54 -14.45 -0.63 0.89
CA GLY A 54 -13.97 0.69 0.47
C GLY A 54 -12.47 0.90 0.65
N GLN A 55 -11.70 -0.19 0.70
CA GLN A 55 -10.25 -0.19 0.92
C GLN A 55 -9.45 -0.19 -0.39
N GLY A 56 -10.02 -0.70 -1.49
CA GLY A 56 -9.35 -0.77 -2.78
C GLY A 56 -9.07 0.62 -3.36
N ARG A 57 -7.87 0.82 -3.89
CA ARG A 57 -7.48 2.01 -4.67
C ARG A 57 -6.92 1.57 -6.00
N VAL A 58 -7.36 2.20 -7.07
CA VAL A 58 -6.85 2.00 -8.43
C VAL A 58 -6.05 3.20 -8.89
N LEU A 59 -4.95 2.93 -9.57
CA LEU A 59 -4.16 3.94 -10.26
C LEU A 59 -4.54 3.92 -11.74
N TRP A 60 -5.09 5.03 -12.20
CA TRP A 60 -5.45 5.24 -13.62
C TRP A 60 -4.35 5.97 -14.37
N LEU A 61 -4.12 5.56 -15.62
CA LEU A 61 -3.39 6.32 -16.61
C LEU A 61 -4.35 6.59 -17.78
N GLY A 62 -4.92 7.80 -17.84
CA GLY A 62 -6.01 8.08 -18.75
C GLY A 62 -7.25 7.22 -18.47
N THR A 63 -7.53 6.25 -19.33
CA THR A 63 -8.68 5.31 -19.19
C THR A 63 -8.25 3.89 -18.82
N GLU A 64 -6.96 3.67 -18.54
CA GLU A 64 -6.41 2.37 -18.22
C GLU A 64 -6.12 2.26 -16.72
N VAL A 65 -6.52 1.15 -16.09
CA VAL A 65 -6.11 0.79 -14.73
C VAL A 65 -4.71 0.19 -14.79
N VAL A 66 -3.72 0.90 -14.27
CA VAL A 66 -2.30 0.50 -14.34
C VAL A 66 -1.71 0.08 -12.99
N GLY A 67 -2.43 0.28 -11.89
CA GLY A 67 -2.00 -0.11 -10.56
C GLY A 67 -3.16 -0.31 -9.61
N TYR A 68 -2.88 -1.07 -8.54
CA TYR A 68 -3.83 -1.36 -7.47
C TYR A 68 -3.12 -1.42 -6.13
N CYS A 69 -3.82 -1.07 -5.08
CA CYS A 69 -3.48 -1.40 -3.70
C CYS A 69 -4.73 -1.46 -2.82
N ALA A 70 -4.59 -2.03 -1.61
CA ALA A 70 -5.53 -1.81 -0.54
C ALA A 70 -4.96 -0.79 0.45
N LEU A 71 -5.71 0.28 0.69
CA LEU A 71 -5.46 1.29 1.70
C LEU A 71 -6.35 1.00 2.91
N ILE A 72 -5.75 0.44 3.97
CA ILE A 72 -6.46 0.07 5.19
C ILE A 72 -6.47 1.27 6.13
N THR A 73 -7.64 1.68 6.54
CA THR A 73 -7.87 2.83 7.44
C THR A 73 -8.53 2.44 8.76
N SER A 74 -8.73 1.14 8.97
CA SER A 74 -9.35 0.57 10.17
C SER A 74 -8.36 -0.06 11.14
N GLY A 75 -7.05 0.15 10.93
CA GLY A 75 -5.99 -0.50 11.66
C GLY A 75 -5.72 -1.93 11.18
N ASP A 76 -4.52 -2.44 11.45
CA ASP A 76 -4.13 -3.81 11.18
C ASP A 76 -3.57 -4.47 12.45
N PRO A 77 -4.25 -5.50 12.99
CA PRO A 77 -3.78 -6.20 14.19
C PRO A 77 -2.38 -6.81 14.06
N CYS A 78 -1.94 -7.17 12.83
CA CYS A 78 -0.59 -7.68 12.59
C CYS A 78 0.49 -6.65 12.93
N TYR A 79 0.14 -5.36 12.97
CA TYR A 79 1.06 -4.26 13.28
C TYR A 79 1.07 -3.85 14.76
N ASN A 80 0.27 -4.52 15.61
CA ASN A 80 0.31 -4.28 17.06
C ASN A 80 1.61 -4.81 17.70
N HIS A 81 2.24 -5.80 17.06
CA HIS A 81 3.51 -6.37 17.51
C HIS A 81 4.59 -6.14 16.47
N ILE A 82 5.63 -5.42 16.89
CA ILE A 82 6.84 -5.19 16.10
C ILE A 82 8.03 -5.64 16.93
N TRP A 83 9.05 -6.23 16.30
CA TRP A 83 10.31 -6.60 16.94
C TRP A 83 11.50 -6.14 16.12
N ASP A 84 12.69 -6.23 16.69
CA ASP A 84 13.93 -5.68 16.12
C ASP A 84 13.84 -4.19 15.79
N GLY A 85 13.04 -3.45 16.60
CA GLY A 85 12.84 -2.02 16.47
C GLY A 85 11.49 -1.54 17.02
N ASN A 86 11.07 -0.35 16.62
CA ASN A 86 9.83 0.27 17.08
C ASN A 86 9.18 1.08 15.95
N TRP A 87 7.85 1.20 15.96
CA TRP A 87 7.14 2.17 15.14
C TRP A 87 7.53 3.61 15.50
N LEU A 88 7.44 4.53 14.56
CA LEU A 88 7.64 5.97 14.80
C LEU A 88 6.52 6.57 15.65
N THR A 89 5.30 5.99 15.54
CA THR A 89 4.14 6.38 16.32
C THR A 89 3.71 5.24 17.25
N SER A 90 3.16 5.56 18.42
CA SER A 90 2.68 4.57 19.39
C SER A 90 1.26 4.06 19.12
N SER A 91 0.65 4.43 17.98
CA SER A 91 -0.71 4.05 17.65
C SER A 91 -0.84 2.54 17.42
N LEU A 92 -1.81 1.91 18.07
CA LEU A 92 -2.23 0.53 17.86
C LEU A 92 -3.39 0.46 16.85
N ALA A 93 -3.73 -0.74 16.40
CA ALA A 93 -4.86 -0.94 15.48
C ALA A 93 -6.18 -0.40 16.05
N ALA A 94 -6.39 -0.45 17.36
CA ALA A 94 -7.58 0.07 18.04
C ALA A 94 -7.69 1.60 17.96
N ASP A 95 -6.54 2.31 18.03
CA ASP A 95 -6.51 3.78 17.95
C ASP A 95 -6.61 4.28 16.49
N CYS A 96 -6.13 3.46 15.56
CA CYS A 96 -6.15 3.66 14.10
C CYS A 96 -5.75 5.06 13.63
N ARG A 97 -4.60 5.58 14.14
CA ARG A 97 -4.04 6.87 13.69
C ARG A 97 -3.05 6.75 12.54
N TYR A 98 -2.90 5.55 12.00
CA TYR A 98 -2.06 5.25 10.83
C TYR A 98 -2.87 4.58 9.73
N ALA A 99 -2.53 4.88 8.49
CA ALA A 99 -3.02 4.14 7.33
C ALA A 99 -2.03 3.05 6.94
N VAL A 100 -2.51 1.94 6.38
CA VAL A 100 -1.65 0.84 5.91
C VAL A 100 -1.86 0.60 4.42
N VAL A 101 -0.76 0.42 3.69
CA VAL A 101 -0.81 0.00 2.28
C VAL A 101 -0.48 -1.48 2.18
N HIS A 102 -1.44 -2.26 1.69
CA HIS A 102 -1.26 -3.66 1.34
C HIS A 102 -1.45 -3.92 -0.15
N ARG A 103 -0.88 -5.01 -0.65
CA ARG A 103 -1.12 -5.54 -2.00
C ARG A 103 -0.88 -4.51 -3.12
N ILE A 104 0.11 -3.62 -2.94
CA ILE A 104 0.45 -2.68 -3.99
C ILE A 104 1.10 -3.41 -5.17
N GLY A 105 0.54 -3.22 -6.35
CA GLY A 105 1.05 -3.75 -7.61
C GLY A 105 0.86 -2.76 -8.75
N ILE A 106 1.79 -2.78 -9.70
CA ILE A 106 1.75 -2.02 -10.95
C ILE A 106 1.77 -3.01 -12.10
N HIS A 107 0.88 -2.87 -13.07
CA HIS A 107 0.85 -3.75 -14.23
C HIS A 107 2.25 -3.86 -14.87
N PRO A 108 2.76 -5.07 -15.19
CA PRO A 108 4.15 -5.27 -15.65
C PRO A 108 4.57 -4.40 -16.84
N GLN A 109 3.66 -4.10 -17.76
CA GLN A 109 3.91 -3.21 -18.91
C GLN A 109 4.21 -1.75 -18.51
N HIS A 110 3.92 -1.38 -17.25
CA HIS A 110 4.16 -0.04 -16.70
C HIS A 110 5.25 -0.02 -15.62
N THR A 111 5.95 -1.13 -15.40
CA THR A 111 7.06 -1.22 -14.46
C THR A 111 8.24 -0.35 -14.92
N GLY A 112 9.02 0.15 -13.97
CA GLY A 112 10.19 1.01 -14.27
C GLY A 112 9.87 2.47 -14.63
N LYS A 113 8.60 2.85 -14.73
CA LYS A 113 8.15 4.21 -15.06
C LYS A 113 7.93 5.11 -13.83
N GLY A 114 8.29 4.67 -12.63
CA GLY A 114 8.09 5.42 -11.39
C GLY A 114 6.66 5.41 -10.84
N PHE A 115 5.76 4.62 -11.43
CA PHE A 115 4.33 4.63 -11.07
C PHE A 115 4.05 4.14 -9.65
N ALA A 116 4.81 3.17 -9.14
CA ALA A 116 4.66 2.72 -7.74
C ALA A 116 5.01 3.84 -6.76
N ALA A 117 6.07 4.61 -7.01
CA ALA A 117 6.43 5.75 -6.18
C ALA A 117 5.38 6.87 -6.24
N ALA A 118 4.90 7.21 -7.45
CA ALA A 118 3.84 8.19 -7.65
C ALA A 118 2.53 7.77 -6.96
N PHE A 119 2.18 6.48 -7.05
CA PHE A 119 1.00 5.93 -6.40
C PHE A 119 1.11 6.07 -4.88
N LEU A 120 2.21 5.65 -4.27
CA LEU A 120 2.45 5.81 -2.83
C LEU A 120 2.39 7.28 -2.40
N GLN A 121 2.93 8.23 -3.19
CA GLN A 121 2.83 9.66 -2.88
C GLN A 121 1.38 10.15 -2.86
N MET A 122 0.55 9.72 -3.82
CA MET A 122 -0.87 10.07 -3.86
C MET A 122 -1.63 9.46 -2.69
N LEU A 123 -1.34 8.20 -2.31
CA LEU A 123 -1.94 7.54 -1.14
C LEU A 123 -1.55 8.22 0.16
N MET A 124 -0.29 8.68 0.30
CA MET A 124 0.15 9.45 1.46
C MET A 124 -0.60 10.78 1.58
N ALA A 125 -0.81 11.48 0.45
CA ALA A 125 -1.59 12.71 0.43
C ALA A 125 -3.07 12.47 0.79
N GLU A 126 -3.66 11.38 0.30
CA GLU A 126 -5.02 10.95 0.64
C GLU A 126 -5.14 10.65 2.14
N ALA A 127 -4.24 9.84 2.69
CA ALA A 127 -4.23 9.47 4.11
C ALA A 127 -4.02 10.71 5.02
N ALA A 128 -3.13 11.64 4.65
CA ALA A 128 -2.94 12.90 5.36
C ALA A 128 -4.21 13.76 5.32
N GLY A 129 -4.90 13.82 4.18
CA GLY A 129 -6.20 14.50 4.03
C GLY A 129 -7.32 13.90 4.88
N MET A 130 -7.23 12.60 5.19
CA MET A 130 -8.13 11.90 6.11
C MET A 130 -7.76 12.12 7.58
N GLY A 131 -6.63 12.76 7.89
CA GLY A 131 -6.16 13.03 9.24
C GLY A 131 -5.27 11.95 9.87
N PHE A 132 -4.78 10.97 9.08
CA PHE A 132 -3.84 9.98 9.59
C PHE A 132 -2.47 10.61 9.86
N GLU A 133 -1.86 10.24 11.00
CA GLU A 133 -0.56 10.77 11.45
C GLU A 133 0.61 10.13 10.72
N SER A 134 0.44 8.87 10.29
CA SER A 134 1.47 8.12 9.58
C SER A 134 0.90 7.13 8.58
N MET A 135 1.78 6.64 7.72
CA MET A 135 1.51 5.50 6.84
C MET A 135 2.50 4.39 7.14
N ARG A 136 1.98 3.18 7.31
CA ARG A 136 2.75 1.96 7.54
C ARG A 136 2.66 1.03 6.34
N ILE A 137 3.73 0.33 6.06
CA ILE A 137 3.82 -0.67 5.00
C ILE A 137 4.82 -1.75 5.40
N ASP A 138 4.53 -2.98 5.04
CA ASP A 138 5.48 -4.08 5.14
C ASP A 138 5.90 -4.59 3.77
N THR A 139 7.08 -5.18 3.70
CA THR A 139 7.56 -5.81 2.47
C THR A 139 8.46 -7.00 2.78
N ASN A 140 8.57 -7.92 1.82
CA ASN A 140 9.45 -9.06 1.96
C ASN A 140 10.94 -8.64 1.87
N PHE A 141 11.81 -9.42 2.50
CA PHE A 141 13.27 -9.18 2.56
C PHE A 141 13.94 -9.15 1.18
N ASP A 142 13.36 -9.82 0.20
CA ASP A 142 13.89 -9.93 -1.16
C ASP A 142 13.16 -9.03 -2.18
N ASN A 143 12.24 -8.16 -1.72
CA ASN A 143 11.56 -7.21 -2.59
C ASN A 143 12.43 -5.97 -2.84
N ALA A 144 13.48 -6.14 -3.67
CA ALA A 144 14.44 -5.08 -3.97
C ALA A 144 13.78 -3.78 -4.47
N GLN A 145 12.65 -3.89 -5.21
CA GLN A 145 11.94 -2.73 -5.72
C GLN A 145 11.35 -1.88 -4.58
N MET A 146 10.64 -2.50 -3.64
CA MET A 146 10.08 -1.78 -2.51
C MET A 146 11.16 -1.27 -1.55
N LEU A 147 12.21 -2.08 -1.31
CA LEU A 147 13.37 -1.67 -0.49
C LEU A 147 14.11 -0.46 -1.08
N HIS A 148 14.05 -0.25 -2.39
CA HIS A 148 14.60 0.93 -3.05
C HIS A 148 13.66 2.14 -3.01
N ILE A 149 12.35 1.93 -3.17
CA ILE A 149 11.35 3.00 -3.26
C ILE A 149 11.07 3.61 -1.88
N LEU A 150 10.86 2.78 -0.85
CA LEU A 150 10.41 3.24 0.46
C LEU A 150 11.35 4.28 1.10
N PRO A 151 12.69 4.06 1.17
CA PRO A 151 13.60 5.06 1.73
C PRO A 151 13.61 6.37 0.92
N LYS A 152 13.51 6.28 -0.42
CA LYS A 152 13.43 7.47 -1.29
C LYS A 152 12.18 8.31 -1.05
N LEU A 153 11.08 7.68 -0.64
CA LEU A 153 9.85 8.36 -0.25
C LEU A 153 9.87 8.84 1.21
N GLY A 154 10.98 8.60 1.93
CA GLY A 154 11.16 9.02 3.32
C GLY A 154 10.51 8.09 4.34
N PHE A 155 10.24 6.83 3.97
CA PHE A 155 9.88 5.80 4.95
C PHE A 155 11.11 5.38 5.74
N THR A 156 10.94 5.25 7.04
CA THR A 156 11.94 4.71 7.97
C THR A 156 11.68 3.23 8.19
N ARG A 157 12.73 2.42 8.14
CA ARG A 157 12.65 1.02 8.56
C ARG A 157 12.51 0.98 10.08
N CYS A 158 11.41 0.40 10.55
CA CYS A 158 11.01 0.40 11.96
C CYS A 158 11.33 -0.92 12.67
N GLY A 159 11.48 -2.02 11.93
CA GLY A 159 11.69 -3.34 12.50
C GLY A 159 11.10 -4.42 11.62
N LYS A 160 10.45 -5.39 12.26
CA LYS A 160 9.81 -6.53 11.60
C LYS A 160 8.43 -6.78 12.18
N VAL A 161 7.52 -7.30 11.35
CA VAL A 161 6.18 -7.72 11.72
C VAL A 161 5.89 -9.13 11.19
N MET A 162 4.93 -9.83 11.82
CA MET A 162 4.45 -11.13 11.35
C MET A 162 3.11 -10.94 10.66
N VAL A 163 3.07 -11.25 9.38
CA VAL A 163 1.82 -11.33 8.62
C VAL A 163 1.49 -12.80 8.32
N LYS A 164 0.33 -13.05 7.70
CA LYS A 164 -0.16 -14.41 7.47
C LYS A 164 0.84 -15.34 6.78
N ASP A 165 1.63 -14.82 5.85
CA ASP A 165 2.62 -15.58 5.05
C ASP A 165 4.07 -15.37 5.50
N GLY A 166 4.29 -14.95 6.74
CA GLY A 166 5.61 -14.92 7.38
C GLY A 166 6.07 -13.54 7.81
N GLU A 167 7.34 -13.49 8.19
CA GLU A 167 8.01 -12.27 8.66
C GLU A 167 8.22 -11.28 7.52
N ARG A 168 8.03 -9.98 7.82
CA ARG A 168 8.23 -8.87 6.88
C ARG A 168 9.03 -7.75 7.52
N LEU A 169 9.75 -7.01 6.69
CA LEU A 169 10.34 -5.73 7.08
C LEU A 169 9.24 -4.67 7.17
N ALA A 170 9.20 -3.97 8.31
CA ALA A 170 8.21 -2.95 8.62
C ALA A 170 8.78 -1.55 8.40
N PHE A 171 8.00 -0.70 7.75
CA PHE A 171 8.35 0.68 7.45
C PHE A 171 7.21 1.62 7.85
N GLU A 172 7.57 2.80 8.35
CA GLU A 172 6.62 3.85 8.68
C GLU A 172 7.12 5.21 8.19
N LYS A 173 6.18 6.04 7.75
CA LYS A 173 6.42 7.44 7.42
C LYS A 173 5.40 8.32 8.10
N LEU A 174 5.87 9.36 8.81
CA LEU A 174 5.01 10.42 9.33
C LEU A 174 4.44 11.23 8.16
N LEU A 175 3.16 11.52 8.23
CA LEU A 175 2.45 12.33 7.26
C LEU A 175 2.31 13.76 7.78
N ASN A 176 2.50 14.74 6.91
CA ASN A 176 2.19 16.12 7.21
C ASN A 176 0.67 16.29 7.12
N THR A 177 -0.03 16.14 8.24
CA THR A 177 -1.43 16.54 8.33
C THR A 177 -1.51 18.04 8.11
N PRO A 178 -2.49 18.55 7.33
CA PRO A 178 -2.72 20.00 7.27
C PRO A 178 -2.96 20.48 8.70
N SER A 179 -2.05 21.31 9.23
CA SER A 179 -2.23 21.94 10.54
C SER A 179 -3.60 22.59 10.54
N GLN A 180 -4.40 22.33 11.56
CA GLN A 180 -5.58 23.14 11.86
C GLN A 180 -5.05 24.57 11.95
N LYS A 181 -5.46 25.42 11.00
CA LYS A 181 -5.20 26.85 11.09
C LYS A 181 -5.78 27.26 12.44
N GLU A 182 -4.92 27.66 13.35
CA GLU A 182 -5.32 28.31 14.59
C GLU A 182 -6.27 29.43 14.24
N ASN A 183 -7.55 29.26 14.60
CA ASN A 183 -8.48 30.36 14.69
C ASN A 183 -8.08 31.17 15.92
N ASN A 184 -7.10 32.05 15.77
CA ASN A 184 -6.86 33.17 16.65
C ASN A 184 -7.54 34.38 16.01
N THR A 185 -8.71 34.66 16.52
CA THR A 185 -9.31 35.98 16.47
C THR A 185 -9.55 36.43 17.88
#